data_c949d0b336beded3ca7c32585e2f1d7f
#
_entry.id   c949d0b336beded3ca7c32585e2f1d7f
#
_cell.length_a   1.000
_cell.length_b   1.000
_cell.length_c   1.000
_cell.angle_alpha   90.00
_cell.angle_beta   90.00
_cell.angle_gamma   90.00
#
_symmetry.space_group_name_H-M   'P 1'
#
loop_
_entity.id
_entity.type
_entity.pdbx_description
1 polymer ?
#
loop_
_entity_poly.entity_id
_entity_poly.type
_entity_poly.pdbx_seq_one_letter_code
_entity_poly.pdbx_strand_id
1 'polypeptide(L)'
;MHGNDLRILATGDGQWDANVTNLNTVNPMRRDTFMMPAGGYTILAFYTDNPGVWLLHCHIAWHASEGLSTALYVRKDDIKLDVAQGKAIEEGCGAWDSYISNPNKTRAYSSTGSGI
;
A
#
# COMPACT_ATOMS: atom_id res chain seq x y z
N MET A 1 1.54 4.30 1.81
CA MET A 1 1.00 4.16 0.44
C MET A 1 2.09 4.52 -0.55
N HIS A 2 2.33 3.67 -1.53
CA HIS A 2 3.34 3.95 -2.54
C HIS A 2 2.84 4.92 -3.61
N GLY A 3 3.75 5.65 -4.23
CA GLY A 3 3.53 6.48 -5.41
C GLY A 3 2.63 7.71 -5.22
N ASN A 4 2.14 7.99 -4.03
CA ASN A 4 1.22 9.10 -3.78
C ASN A 4 1.44 9.70 -2.38
N ASP A 5 1.28 11.01 -2.28
CA ASP A 5 1.26 11.71 -1.00
C ASP A 5 -0.18 11.72 -0.44
N LEU A 6 -0.33 11.16 0.74
CA LEU A 6 -1.58 11.20 1.48
C LEU A 6 -1.70 12.49 2.26
N ARG A 7 -2.91 13.05 2.28
CA ARG A 7 -3.31 14.15 3.14
C ARG A 7 -4.11 13.60 4.30
N ILE A 8 -3.63 13.82 5.51
CA ILE A 8 -4.32 13.38 6.72
C ILE A 8 -5.35 14.44 7.06
N LEU A 9 -6.62 14.12 6.87
CA LEU A 9 -7.72 15.05 7.09
C LEU A 9 -8.27 14.97 8.50
N ALA A 10 -8.27 13.79 9.11
CA ALA A 10 -8.66 13.58 10.49
C ALA A 10 -8.07 12.27 11.03
N THR A 11 -7.87 12.20 12.33
CA THR A 11 -7.61 10.98 13.08
C THR A 11 -8.40 11.03 14.36
N GLY A 12 -8.82 9.89 14.89
CA GLY A 12 -9.56 9.81 16.13
C GLY A 12 -9.71 8.39 16.63
N ASP A 13 -10.21 8.27 17.86
CA ASP A 13 -10.51 7.00 18.49
C ASP A 13 -11.88 6.48 18.05
N GLY A 14 -12.06 5.17 18.13
CA GLY A 14 -13.31 4.50 17.79
C GLY A 14 -13.63 4.53 16.30
N GLN A 15 -14.90 4.46 15.98
CA GLN A 15 -15.40 4.48 14.60
C GLN A 15 -15.71 5.90 14.16
N TRP A 16 -15.33 6.26 12.94
CA TRP A 16 -15.70 7.55 12.38
C TRP A 16 -17.21 7.67 12.17
N ASP A 17 -17.77 8.78 12.63
CA ASP A 17 -19.20 9.11 12.57
C ASP A 17 -19.65 9.67 11.21
N ALA A 18 -18.76 9.70 10.22
CA ALA A 18 -18.95 10.30 8.90
C ALA A 18 -19.14 11.82 8.91
N ASN A 19 -18.80 12.51 10.00
CA ASN A 19 -18.91 13.95 10.09
C ASN A 19 -17.79 14.65 9.32
N VAL A 20 -18.12 15.19 8.16
CA VAL A 20 -17.16 15.86 7.27
C VAL A 20 -16.80 17.27 7.70
N THR A 21 -17.53 17.87 8.65
CA THR A 21 -17.27 19.25 9.10
C THR A 21 -15.99 19.37 9.93
N ASN A 22 -15.53 18.27 10.50
CA ASN A 22 -14.32 18.21 11.31
C ASN A 22 -13.06 17.82 10.52
N LEU A 23 -13.14 17.76 9.20
CA LEU A 23 -12.00 17.45 8.35
C LEU A 23 -11.09 18.67 8.19
N ASN A 24 -9.80 18.49 8.40
CA ASN A 24 -8.80 19.50 8.09
C ASN A 24 -8.55 19.55 6.58
N THR A 25 -9.22 20.45 5.88
CA THR A 25 -9.06 20.63 4.43
C THR A 25 -8.11 21.78 4.08
N VAL A 26 -7.66 22.55 5.08
CA VAL A 26 -6.75 23.68 4.89
C VAL A 26 -5.33 23.27 5.28
N ASN A 27 -4.47 23.11 4.28
CA ASN A 27 -3.08 22.69 4.45
C ASN A 27 -2.89 21.47 5.38
N PRO A 28 -3.57 20.34 5.12
CA PRO A 28 -3.43 19.16 5.93
C PRO A 28 -2.01 18.60 5.85
N MET A 29 -1.61 17.85 6.87
CA MET A 29 -0.33 17.15 6.88
C MET A 29 -0.25 16.18 5.69
N ARG A 30 0.88 16.22 4.97
CA ARG A 30 1.16 15.33 3.83
C ARG A 30 2.22 14.31 4.20
N ARG A 31 1.93 13.03 3.95
CA ARG A 31 2.83 11.91 4.21
C ARG A 31 2.53 10.75 3.27
N ASP A 32 3.52 9.95 2.97
CA ASP A 32 3.38 8.64 2.33
C ASP A 32 3.11 7.53 3.37
N THR A 33 3.52 7.77 4.60
CA THR A 33 3.40 6.85 5.74
C THR A 33 2.76 7.58 6.93
N PHE A 34 1.87 6.93 7.64
CA PHE A 34 1.18 7.48 8.80
C PHE A 34 0.90 6.41 9.84
N MET A 35 0.73 6.85 11.10
CA MET A 35 0.28 5.98 12.19
C MET A 35 -1.24 6.04 12.29
N MET A 36 -1.87 4.89 12.32
CA MET A 36 -3.29 4.77 12.63
C MET A 36 -3.46 4.47 14.12
N PRO A 37 -4.34 5.19 14.85
CA PRO A 37 -4.59 4.92 16.26
C PRO A 37 -5.12 3.49 16.48
N ALA A 38 -4.71 2.85 17.55
CA ALA A 38 -5.26 1.54 17.91
C ALA A 38 -6.76 1.67 18.21
N GLY A 39 -7.58 0.85 17.54
CA GLY A 39 -9.04 0.92 17.70
C GLY A 39 -9.67 2.23 17.18
N GLY A 40 -8.94 2.99 16.39
CA GLY A 40 -9.38 4.28 15.87
C GLY A 40 -9.46 4.33 14.35
N TYR A 41 -9.53 5.55 13.82
CA TYR A 41 -9.62 5.81 12.39
C TYR A 41 -8.65 6.90 11.94
N THR A 42 -8.35 6.89 10.65
CA THR A 42 -7.65 7.97 9.94
C THR A 42 -8.34 8.23 8.62
N ILE A 43 -8.73 9.48 8.37
CA ILE A 43 -9.32 9.91 7.11
C ILE A 43 -8.24 10.51 6.24
N LEU A 44 -8.11 9.94 5.06
CA LEU A 44 -7.08 10.28 4.10
C LEU A 44 -7.68 10.80 2.81
N ALA A 45 -6.98 11.72 2.18
CA ALA A 45 -7.22 12.10 0.80
C ALA A 45 -5.91 12.09 0.02
N PHE A 46 -5.97 11.80 -1.27
CA PHE A 46 -4.84 11.93 -2.18
C PHE A 46 -5.30 12.32 -3.57
N TYR A 47 -4.42 12.89 -4.35
CA TYR A 47 -4.68 13.16 -5.75
C TYR A 47 -4.36 11.92 -6.59
N THR A 48 -5.24 11.63 -7.53
CA THR A 48 -5.05 10.54 -8.49
C THR A 48 -4.31 11.05 -9.73
N ASP A 49 -3.20 11.75 -9.53
CA ASP A 49 -2.43 12.41 -10.57
C ASP A 49 -1.22 11.58 -11.05
N ASN A 50 -0.93 10.47 -10.37
CA ASN A 50 0.14 9.55 -10.72
C ASN A 50 -0.44 8.19 -11.18
N PRO A 51 -0.66 7.97 -12.49
CA PRO A 51 -1.21 6.71 -13.00
C PRO A 51 -0.30 5.52 -12.65
N GLY A 52 -0.90 4.45 -12.12
CA GLY A 52 -0.13 3.27 -11.75
C GLY A 52 -0.91 2.30 -10.87
N VAL A 53 -0.23 1.22 -10.51
CA VAL A 53 -0.71 0.26 -9.52
C VAL A 53 0.12 0.45 -8.26
N TRP A 54 -0.49 1.00 -7.22
CA TRP A 54 0.20 1.43 -6.02
C TRP A 54 -0.21 0.60 -4.81
N LEU A 55 0.78 0.08 -4.10
CA LEU A 55 0.55 -0.72 -2.91
C LEU A 55 0.23 0.20 -1.71
N LEU A 56 -0.86 -0.10 -1.02
CA LEU A 56 -1.20 0.41 0.31
C LEU A 56 -1.12 -0.76 1.28
N HIS A 57 -0.21 -0.70 2.26
CA HIS A 57 0.02 -1.82 3.16
C HIS A 57 0.44 -1.38 4.56
N CYS A 58 0.27 -2.26 5.52
CA CYS A 58 0.87 -2.12 6.84
C CYS A 58 2.38 -2.31 6.76
N HIS A 59 3.16 -1.47 7.43
CA HIS A 59 4.62 -1.59 7.43
C HIS A 59 5.15 -2.55 8.51
N ILE A 60 4.27 -3.16 9.30
CA ILE A 60 4.65 -4.30 10.15
C ILE A 60 4.73 -5.52 9.24
N ALA A 61 5.92 -6.13 9.15
CA ALA A 61 6.24 -7.12 8.14
C ALA A 61 5.28 -8.31 8.12
N TRP A 62 5.00 -8.91 9.28
CA TRP A 62 4.07 -10.04 9.35
C TRP A 62 2.63 -9.65 9.05
N HIS A 63 2.17 -8.44 9.39
CA HIS A 63 0.85 -7.96 8.98
C HIS A 63 0.74 -7.86 7.46
N ALA A 64 1.77 -7.31 6.79
CA ALA A 64 1.81 -7.25 5.33
C ALA A 64 1.82 -8.66 4.72
N SER A 65 2.61 -9.59 5.29
CA SER A 65 2.70 -10.98 4.83
C SER A 65 1.40 -11.77 5.04
N GLU A 66 0.64 -11.43 6.07
CA GLU A 66 -0.67 -12.02 6.37
C GLU A 66 -1.83 -11.39 5.57
N GLY A 67 -1.50 -10.47 4.67
CA GLY A 67 -2.46 -9.91 3.72
C GLY A 67 -3.00 -8.52 4.06
N LEU A 68 -2.45 -7.81 5.06
CA LEU A 68 -2.82 -6.41 5.32
C LEU A 68 -2.17 -5.50 4.29
N SER A 69 -2.51 -5.75 3.03
CA SER A 69 -2.08 -4.98 1.88
C SER A 69 -3.14 -4.99 0.79
N THR A 70 -3.21 -3.92 0.01
CA THR A 70 -4.08 -3.82 -1.15
C THR A 70 -3.42 -3.03 -2.26
N ALA A 71 -3.76 -3.33 -3.50
CA ALA A 71 -3.30 -2.59 -4.66
C ALA A 71 -4.38 -1.60 -5.12
N LEU A 72 -3.99 -0.35 -5.29
CA LEU A 72 -4.85 0.71 -5.81
C LEU A 72 -4.49 0.98 -7.27
N TYR A 73 -5.48 0.82 -8.16
CA TYR A 73 -5.35 1.17 -9.57
C TYR A 73 -5.71 2.64 -9.76
N VAL A 74 -4.70 3.49 -9.85
CA VAL A 74 -4.88 4.93 -10.08
C VAL A 74 -4.86 5.18 -11.58
N ARG A 75 -5.93 5.76 -12.14
CA ARG A 75 -6.09 6.11 -13.55
C ARG A 75 -5.67 4.97 -14.48
N LYS A 76 -6.29 3.82 -14.31
CA LYS A 76 -5.96 2.55 -14.98
C LYS A 76 -5.70 2.71 -16.48
N ASP A 77 -6.54 3.48 -17.17
CA ASP A 77 -6.47 3.65 -18.63
C ASP A 77 -5.31 4.55 -19.08
N ASP A 78 -4.70 5.29 -18.15
CA ASP A 78 -3.54 6.13 -18.40
C ASP A 78 -2.20 5.44 -18.07
N ILE A 79 -2.25 4.22 -17.53
CA ILE A 79 -1.03 3.45 -17.21
C ILE A 79 -0.36 3.05 -18.50
N LYS A 80 0.88 3.51 -18.69
CA LYS A 80 1.71 3.17 -19.84
C LYS A 80 2.96 2.46 -19.33
N LEU A 81 3.14 1.22 -19.74
CA LEU A 81 4.37 0.48 -19.51
C LEU A 81 5.18 0.47 -20.79
N ASP A 82 6.48 0.72 -20.69
CA ASP A 82 7.40 0.44 -21.77
C ASP A 82 7.69 -1.08 -21.86
N VAL A 83 8.35 -1.48 -22.94
CA VAL A 83 8.66 -2.90 -23.19
C VAL A 83 9.53 -3.51 -22.08
N ALA A 84 10.49 -2.74 -21.54
CA ALA A 84 11.39 -3.22 -20.51
C ALA A 84 10.64 -3.41 -19.18
N GLN A 85 9.74 -2.50 -18.84
CA GLN A 85 8.88 -2.61 -17.64
C GLN A 85 7.94 -3.81 -17.75
N GLY A 86 7.29 -4.00 -18.89
CA GLY A 86 6.44 -5.18 -19.14
C GLY A 86 7.21 -6.48 -18.96
N LYS A 87 8.39 -6.58 -19.57
CA LYS A 87 9.26 -7.75 -19.42
C LYS A 87 9.71 -7.99 -17.98
N ALA A 88 10.08 -6.96 -17.24
CA ALA A 88 10.49 -7.10 -15.84
C ALA A 88 9.35 -7.62 -14.95
N ILE A 89 8.10 -7.20 -15.23
CA ILE A 89 6.92 -7.72 -14.53
C ILE A 89 6.72 -9.20 -14.83
N GLU A 90 6.75 -9.60 -16.11
CA GLU A 90 6.60 -11.00 -16.53
C GLU A 90 7.68 -11.89 -15.91
N GLU A 91 8.93 -11.47 -15.94
CA GLU A 91 10.05 -12.21 -15.34
C GLU A 91 9.87 -12.35 -13.82
N GLY A 92 9.45 -11.28 -13.13
CA GLY A 92 9.19 -11.30 -11.68
C GLY A 92 8.05 -12.24 -11.31
N CYS A 93 6.93 -12.20 -12.05
CA CYS A 93 5.80 -13.09 -11.85
C CYS A 93 6.20 -14.56 -12.13
N GLY A 94 6.91 -14.82 -13.22
CA GLY A 94 7.37 -16.16 -13.57
C GLY A 94 8.35 -16.74 -12.53
N ALA A 95 9.24 -15.92 -11.98
CA ALA A 95 10.12 -16.33 -10.89
C ALA A 95 9.34 -16.68 -9.62
N TRP A 96 8.32 -15.87 -9.28
CA TRP A 96 7.43 -16.15 -8.16
C TRP A 96 6.65 -17.45 -8.34
N ASP A 97 6.02 -17.67 -9.50
CA ASP A 97 5.28 -18.89 -9.82
C ASP A 97 6.18 -20.13 -9.73
N SER A 98 7.39 -20.03 -10.23
CA SER A 98 8.41 -21.10 -10.11
C SER A 98 8.77 -21.37 -8.66
N TYR A 99 8.92 -20.32 -7.86
CA TYR A 99 9.22 -20.45 -6.44
C TYR A 99 8.08 -21.12 -5.68
N ILE A 100 6.83 -20.65 -5.84
CA ILE A 100 5.68 -21.21 -5.10
C ILE A 100 5.35 -22.65 -5.51
N SER A 101 5.64 -23.01 -6.75
CA SER A 101 5.40 -24.37 -7.29
C SER A 101 6.48 -25.38 -6.90
N ASN A 102 7.61 -24.94 -6.32
CA ASN A 102 8.70 -25.83 -5.94
C ASN A 102 8.34 -26.61 -4.66
N PRO A 103 8.18 -27.95 -4.72
CA PRO A 103 7.82 -28.76 -3.54
C PRO A 103 8.93 -28.83 -2.49
N ASN A 104 10.17 -28.54 -2.87
CA ASN A 104 11.35 -28.57 -1.99
C ASN A 104 11.67 -27.19 -1.38
N LYS A 105 10.81 -26.16 -1.60
CA LYS A 105 11.04 -24.87 -0.97
C LYS A 105 10.89 -25.03 0.53
N THR A 106 11.97 -24.89 1.24
CA THR A 106 11.92 -24.53 2.65
C THR A 106 11.46 -23.07 2.71
N ARG A 107 10.28 -22.82 3.22
CA ARG A 107 9.95 -21.46 3.69
C ARG A 107 10.98 -21.13 4.75
N ALA A 108 12.01 -20.41 4.35
CA ALA A 108 12.90 -19.79 5.32
C ALA A 108 12.08 -18.70 6.02
N TYR A 109 11.34 -19.09 7.02
CA TYR A 109 10.82 -18.17 8.02
C TYR A 109 12.03 -17.67 8.79
N SER A 110 12.72 -16.70 8.25
CA SER A 110 13.69 -15.94 9.03
C SER A 110 12.90 -15.03 9.97
N SER A 111 12.79 -15.48 11.22
CA SER A 111 12.24 -14.65 12.30
C SER A 111 13.10 -13.40 12.60
N THR A 112 14.19 -13.21 11.88
CA THR A 112 15.20 -12.18 12.15
C THR A 112 15.30 -11.11 11.07
N GLY A 113 14.50 -11.16 10.03
CA GLY A 113 14.71 -10.28 8.90
C GLY A 113 13.46 -9.83 8.21
N SER A 114 12.69 -8.96 8.84
CA SER A 114 11.84 -8.07 8.09
C SER A 114 12.64 -6.84 7.70
N GLY A 115 13.58 -7.01 6.80
CA GLY A 115 14.13 -5.90 6.08
C GLY A 115 13.18 -5.51 4.98
N ILE A 116 12.22 -4.67 5.29
CA ILE A 116 11.54 -3.84 4.30
C ILE A 116 11.83 -2.40 4.68
#